data_6beb63176fd21bfcc60c432eaf956a28
#
_entry.id   6beb63176fd21bfcc60c432eaf956a28
#
_cell.length_a   1.000
_cell.length_b   1.000
_cell.length_c   1.000
_cell.angle_alpha   90.00
_cell.angle_beta   90.00
_cell.angle_gamma   90.00
#
_symmetry.space_group_name_H-M   'P 1'
#
loop_
_entity.id
_entity.type
_entity.pdbx_description
1 polymer ?
#
loop_
_entity_poly.entity_id
_entity_poly.type
_entity_poly.pdbx_seq_one_letter_code
_entity_poly.pdbx_strand_id
1 'polypeptide(L)'
;DFSERNIEEIFDMFGNVEKKALKDLAEMSFEWMYSAEGEDAEEKFHEFVYGTITNGLFRRLLETSADCYIRFASEETEMGKDPEQKQLRRNKLETVHSAYCRKDTVVMEVALEEYYRLLTENVKKERGFEK
;
A
#
# COMPACT_ATOMS: atom_id res chain seq x y z
N ASP A 1 12.21 18.66 0.80
CA ASP A 1 11.99 18.66 2.23
C ASP A 1 10.54 18.33 2.58
N PHE A 2 10.33 17.25 3.30
CA PHE A 2 8.99 16.77 3.62
C PHE A 2 8.54 17.23 4.99
N SER A 3 7.49 18.03 5.02
CA SER A 3 6.76 18.30 6.26
C SER A 3 5.87 17.09 6.58
N GLU A 4 5.36 17.05 7.81
CA GLU A 4 4.40 16.03 8.22
C GLU A 4 3.21 15.98 7.27
N ARG A 5 2.70 17.14 6.88
CA ARG A 5 1.57 17.24 5.95
C ARG A 5 1.88 16.65 4.58
N ASN A 6 3.09 16.87 4.07
CA ASN A 6 3.48 16.31 2.76
C ASN A 6 3.52 14.79 2.80
N ILE A 7 3.99 14.21 3.89
CA ILE A 7 4.02 12.76 4.07
C ILE A 7 2.60 12.21 4.01
N GLU A 8 1.67 12.82 4.72
CA GLU A 8 0.27 12.41 4.71
C GLU A 8 -0.33 12.51 3.31
N GLU A 9 -0.09 13.61 2.62
CA GLU A 9 -0.61 13.82 1.26
C GLU A 9 -0.09 12.81 0.26
N ILE A 10 1.19 12.44 0.35
CA ILE A 10 1.78 11.45 -0.54
C ILE A 10 1.11 10.08 -0.37
N PHE A 11 0.96 9.62 0.87
CA PHE A 11 0.35 8.31 1.10
C PHE A 11 -1.15 8.31 0.86
N ASP A 12 -1.83 9.44 1.08
CA ASP A 12 -3.24 9.59 0.69
C ASP A 12 -3.39 9.46 -0.83
N MET A 13 -2.47 10.04 -1.60
CA MET A 13 -2.48 9.93 -3.04
C MET A 13 -2.39 8.47 -3.49
N PHE A 14 -1.42 7.72 -2.96
CA PHE A 14 -1.29 6.30 -3.30
C PHE A 14 -2.55 5.53 -2.93
N GLY A 15 -3.08 5.76 -1.74
CA GLY A 15 -4.29 5.11 -1.28
C GLY A 15 -5.47 5.37 -2.20
N ASN A 16 -5.66 6.63 -2.60
CA ASN A 16 -6.76 7.02 -3.47
C ASN A 16 -6.64 6.42 -4.87
N VAL A 17 -5.43 6.40 -5.43
CA VAL A 17 -5.17 5.78 -6.74
C VAL A 17 -5.48 4.29 -6.68
N GLU A 18 -5.04 3.61 -5.62
CA GLU A 18 -5.27 2.17 -5.47
C GLU A 18 -6.73 1.85 -5.25
N LYS A 19 -7.46 2.64 -4.46
CA LYS A 19 -8.91 2.47 -4.28
C LYS A 19 -9.62 2.52 -5.63
N LYS A 20 -9.29 3.52 -6.44
CA LYS A 20 -9.91 3.68 -7.75
C LYS A 20 -9.59 2.51 -8.66
N ALA A 21 -8.32 2.11 -8.71
CA ALA A 21 -7.90 0.98 -9.55
C ALA A 21 -8.60 -0.31 -9.15
N LEU A 22 -8.71 -0.57 -7.86
CA LEU A 22 -9.40 -1.76 -7.36
C LEU A 22 -10.89 -1.74 -7.67
N LYS A 23 -11.54 -0.58 -7.61
CA LYS A 23 -12.96 -0.47 -7.96
C LYS A 23 -13.22 -0.75 -9.44
N ASP A 24 -12.25 -0.43 -10.29
CA ASP A 24 -12.38 -0.61 -11.72
C ASP A 24 -12.04 -2.05 -12.17
N LEU A 25 -11.46 -2.86 -11.28
CA LEU A 25 -11.12 -4.24 -11.61
C LEU A 25 -12.35 -5.14 -11.60
N ALA A 26 -12.46 -5.99 -12.61
CA ALA A 26 -13.52 -7.00 -12.67
C ALA A 26 -13.20 -8.17 -11.74
N GLU A 27 -11.92 -8.50 -11.59
CA GLU A 27 -11.48 -9.65 -10.83
C GLU A 27 -10.07 -9.45 -10.30
N MET A 28 -9.83 -9.88 -9.07
CA MET A 28 -8.50 -9.87 -8.47
C MET A 28 -8.03 -11.31 -8.31
N SER A 29 -6.84 -11.60 -8.84
CA SER A 29 -6.25 -12.93 -8.71
C SER A 29 -5.85 -13.22 -7.28
N PHE A 30 -6.19 -14.38 -6.79
CA PHE A 30 -5.77 -14.84 -5.47
C PHE A 30 -4.31 -15.27 -5.41
N GLU A 31 -3.76 -15.66 -6.56
CA GLU A 31 -2.44 -16.30 -6.60
C GLU A 31 -1.31 -15.44 -6.07
N TRP A 32 -1.37 -14.13 -6.33
CA TRP A 32 -0.28 -13.25 -5.89
C TRP A 32 -0.13 -13.20 -4.37
N MET A 33 -1.24 -13.29 -3.63
CA MET A 33 -1.19 -13.27 -2.15
C MET A 33 -0.58 -14.54 -1.58
N TYR A 34 -0.92 -15.67 -2.17
CA TYR A 34 -0.48 -16.95 -1.65
C TYR A 34 0.88 -17.37 -2.16
N SER A 35 1.28 -16.92 -3.34
CA SER A 35 2.59 -17.23 -3.90
C SER A 35 3.69 -16.33 -3.34
N ALA A 36 3.35 -15.12 -2.90
CA ALA A 36 4.32 -14.19 -2.31
C ALA A 36 4.38 -14.39 -0.81
N GLU A 37 5.21 -15.29 -0.36
CA GLU A 37 5.39 -15.52 1.06
C GLU A 37 6.29 -14.47 1.67
N GLY A 38 5.96 -14.04 2.89
CA GLY A 38 6.78 -13.14 3.66
C GLY A 38 6.88 -11.74 3.08
N GLU A 39 8.09 -11.30 2.82
CA GLU A 39 8.39 -9.90 2.52
C GLU A 39 7.88 -9.41 1.17
N ASP A 40 7.70 -10.31 0.21
CA ASP A 40 7.32 -9.92 -1.14
C ASP A 40 5.85 -9.57 -1.31
N ALA A 41 5.01 -9.87 -0.33
CA ALA A 41 3.56 -9.69 -0.46
C ALA A 41 3.16 -8.24 -0.73
N GLU A 42 3.77 -7.29 -0.04
CA GLU A 42 3.46 -5.87 -0.23
C GLU A 42 3.86 -5.39 -1.62
N GLU A 43 5.08 -5.73 -2.03
CA GLU A 43 5.58 -5.36 -3.35
C GLU A 43 4.70 -5.94 -4.45
N LYS A 44 4.32 -7.20 -4.33
CA LYS A 44 3.45 -7.87 -5.29
C LYS A 44 2.06 -7.23 -5.36
N PHE A 45 1.52 -6.82 -4.23
CA PHE A 45 0.23 -6.12 -4.20
C PHE A 45 0.30 -4.84 -5.05
N HIS A 46 1.30 -4.01 -4.80
CA HIS A 46 1.42 -2.74 -5.53
C HIS A 46 1.69 -2.96 -7.02
N GLU A 47 2.54 -3.91 -7.36
CA GLU A 47 2.79 -4.27 -8.76
C GLU A 47 1.51 -4.70 -9.46
N PHE A 48 0.72 -5.53 -8.79
CA PHE A 48 -0.55 -6.00 -9.34
C PHE A 48 -1.49 -4.83 -9.61
N VAL A 49 -1.70 -3.98 -8.62
CA VAL A 49 -2.63 -2.84 -8.75
C VAL A 49 -2.18 -1.87 -9.83
N TYR A 50 -0.91 -1.50 -9.84
CA TYR A 50 -0.41 -0.55 -10.84
C TYR A 50 -0.38 -1.15 -12.23
N GLY A 51 -0.20 -2.46 -12.33
CA GLY A 51 -0.24 -3.18 -13.61
C GLY A 51 -1.60 -3.10 -14.31
N THR A 52 -2.67 -2.75 -13.57
CA THR A 52 -4.02 -2.59 -14.14
C THR A 52 -4.23 -1.21 -14.76
N ILE A 53 -3.34 -0.27 -14.52
CA ILE A 53 -3.48 1.10 -15.01
C ILE A 53 -3.08 1.15 -16.48
N THR A 54 -4.03 1.58 -17.32
CA THR A 54 -3.84 1.55 -18.78
C THR A 54 -2.96 2.67 -19.31
N ASN A 55 -2.93 3.83 -18.62
CA ASN A 55 -2.07 4.92 -19.03
C ASN A 55 -0.62 4.59 -18.66
N GLY A 56 0.19 4.20 -19.66
CA GLY A 56 1.56 3.72 -19.44
C GLY A 56 2.49 4.74 -18.80
N LEU A 57 2.33 6.01 -19.12
CA LEU A 57 3.16 7.05 -18.52
C LEU A 57 2.80 7.22 -17.04
N PHE A 58 1.52 7.31 -16.74
CA PHE A 58 1.03 7.46 -15.38
C PHE A 58 1.44 6.24 -14.53
N ARG A 59 1.30 5.03 -15.08
CA ARG A 59 1.71 3.82 -14.40
C ARG A 59 3.20 3.86 -14.02
N ARG A 60 4.06 4.27 -14.96
CA ARG A 60 5.51 4.34 -14.68
C ARG A 60 5.84 5.37 -13.61
N LEU A 61 5.14 6.50 -13.62
CA LEU A 61 5.34 7.52 -12.59
C LEU A 61 4.94 6.99 -11.21
N LEU A 62 3.83 6.26 -11.14
CA LEU A 62 3.37 5.65 -9.89
C LEU A 62 4.33 4.57 -9.42
N GLU A 63 4.79 3.70 -10.31
CA GLU A 63 5.73 2.63 -9.96
C GLU A 63 7.05 3.21 -9.43
N THR A 64 7.56 4.25 -10.08
CA THR A 64 8.78 4.91 -9.64
C THR A 64 8.58 5.58 -8.27
N SER A 65 7.46 6.30 -8.10
CA SER A 65 7.16 6.95 -6.83
C SER A 65 6.95 5.95 -5.71
N ALA A 66 6.24 4.86 -6.00
CA ALA A 66 6.01 3.81 -5.01
C ALA A 66 7.33 3.13 -4.60
N ASP A 67 8.22 2.88 -5.55
CA ASP A 67 9.52 2.32 -5.25
C ASP A 67 10.34 3.24 -4.35
N CYS A 68 10.13 4.54 -4.45
CA CYS A 68 10.79 5.52 -3.60
C CYS A 68 10.12 5.63 -2.21
N TYR A 69 8.84 5.94 -2.17
CA TYR A 69 8.16 6.29 -0.92
C TYR A 69 7.60 5.10 -0.15
N ILE A 70 6.97 4.17 -0.84
CA ILE A 70 6.38 3.00 -0.18
C ILE A 70 7.48 2.06 0.29
N ARG A 71 8.48 1.83 -0.55
CA ARG A 71 9.62 1.00 -0.17
C ARG A 71 10.34 1.58 1.05
N PHE A 72 10.57 2.90 1.07
CA PHE A 72 11.19 3.53 2.23
C PHE A 72 10.38 3.23 3.51
N ALA A 73 9.06 3.49 3.46
CA ALA A 73 8.19 3.31 4.61
C ALA A 73 8.11 1.85 5.07
N SER A 74 8.14 0.91 4.14
CA SER A 74 7.92 -0.51 4.45
C SER A 74 9.19 -1.30 4.70
N GLU A 75 10.34 -0.86 4.15
CA GLU A 75 11.57 -1.67 4.20
C GLU A 75 12.77 -0.95 4.79
N GLU A 76 12.77 0.38 4.85
CA GLU A 76 13.95 1.14 5.26
C GLU A 76 13.82 1.85 6.60
N THR A 77 12.60 2.08 7.08
CA THR A 77 12.38 2.64 8.41
C THR A 77 12.51 1.54 9.46
N GLU A 78 12.83 1.93 10.70
CA GLU A 78 12.90 0.98 11.80
C GLU A 78 11.59 0.22 11.99
N MET A 79 10.47 0.94 11.99
CA MET A 79 9.15 0.30 12.12
C MET A 79 8.81 -0.54 10.90
N GLY A 80 9.18 -0.08 9.72
CA GLY A 80 8.92 -0.83 8.50
C GLY A 80 9.59 -2.20 8.48
N LYS A 81 10.80 -2.28 9.00
CA LYS A 81 11.58 -3.51 9.06
C LYS A 81 11.11 -4.49 10.14
N ASP A 82 10.38 -4.01 11.14
CA ASP A 82 9.93 -4.84 12.24
C ASP A 82 8.99 -5.94 11.76
N PRO A 83 9.29 -7.23 12.08
CA PRO A 83 8.47 -8.35 11.60
C PRO A 83 7.00 -8.28 12.02
N GLU A 84 6.72 -7.80 13.23
CA GLU A 84 5.33 -7.66 13.68
C GLU A 84 4.59 -6.61 12.87
N GLN A 85 5.25 -5.51 12.55
CA GLN A 85 4.68 -4.45 11.74
C GLN A 85 4.45 -4.91 10.30
N LYS A 86 5.37 -5.68 9.75
CA LYS A 86 5.20 -6.28 8.42
C LYS A 86 4.00 -7.21 8.39
N GLN A 87 3.83 -8.02 9.42
CA GLN A 87 2.69 -8.93 9.49
C GLN A 87 1.37 -8.15 9.61
N LEU A 88 1.38 -7.08 10.39
CA LEU A 88 0.19 -6.23 10.54
C LEU A 88 -0.22 -5.62 9.19
N ARG A 89 0.74 -5.10 8.43
CA ARG A 89 0.47 -4.56 7.10
C ARG A 89 -0.05 -5.64 6.16
N ARG A 90 0.56 -6.82 6.19
CA ARG A 90 0.11 -7.94 5.38
C ARG A 90 -1.33 -8.32 5.71
N ASN A 91 -1.68 -8.32 6.99
CA ASN A 91 -3.05 -8.61 7.42
C ASN A 91 -4.05 -7.60 6.84
N LYS A 92 -3.67 -6.32 6.76
CA LYS A 92 -4.52 -5.31 6.15
C LYS A 92 -4.74 -5.59 4.67
N LEU A 93 -3.69 -5.96 3.95
CA LEU A 93 -3.80 -6.29 2.53
C LEU A 93 -4.62 -7.55 2.30
N GLU A 94 -4.53 -8.54 3.19
CA GLU A 94 -5.38 -9.72 3.12
C GLU A 94 -6.85 -9.35 3.31
N THR A 95 -7.12 -8.41 4.21
CA THR A 95 -8.50 -7.90 4.40
C THR A 95 -8.99 -7.18 3.14
N VAL A 96 -8.13 -6.38 2.51
CA VAL A 96 -8.46 -5.73 1.24
C VAL A 96 -8.88 -6.78 0.21
N HIS A 97 -8.08 -7.82 0.06
CA HIS A 97 -8.34 -8.88 -0.89
C HIS A 97 -9.64 -9.63 -0.59
N SER A 98 -9.85 -10.04 0.66
CA SER A 98 -11.05 -10.74 1.07
C SER A 98 -12.30 -9.90 0.85
N ALA A 99 -12.23 -8.62 1.21
CA ALA A 99 -13.36 -7.70 1.03
C ALA A 99 -13.66 -7.48 -0.45
N TYR A 100 -12.61 -7.36 -1.27
CA TYR A 100 -12.77 -7.26 -2.71
C TYR A 100 -13.54 -8.46 -3.26
N CYS A 101 -13.15 -9.67 -2.85
CA CYS A 101 -13.79 -10.89 -3.33
C CYS A 101 -15.26 -11.01 -2.90
N ARG A 102 -15.60 -10.43 -1.74
CA ARG A 102 -17.00 -10.38 -1.28
C ARG A 102 -17.76 -9.18 -1.84
N LYS A 103 -17.09 -8.34 -2.63
CA LYS A 103 -17.63 -7.10 -3.17
C LYS A 103 -18.06 -6.13 -2.05
N ASP A 104 -17.36 -6.18 -0.94
CA ASP A 104 -17.57 -5.27 0.19
C ASP A 104 -16.64 -4.08 0.06
N THR A 105 -17.08 -3.10 -0.72
CA THR A 105 -16.28 -1.93 -1.05
C THR A 105 -15.91 -1.09 0.18
N VAL A 106 -16.84 -0.99 1.15
CA VAL A 106 -16.59 -0.19 2.36
C VAL A 106 -15.44 -0.80 3.17
N VAL A 107 -15.50 -2.10 3.43
CA VAL A 107 -14.44 -2.77 4.19
C VAL A 107 -13.11 -2.72 3.45
N MET A 108 -13.15 -2.90 2.13
CA MET A 108 -11.95 -2.82 1.29
C MET A 108 -11.28 -1.45 1.42
N GLU A 109 -12.04 -0.38 1.30
CA GLU A 109 -11.51 0.97 1.39
C GLU A 109 -10.95 1.28 2.78
N VAL A 110 -11.66 0.88 3.83
CA VAL A 110 -11.20 1.10 5.21
C VAL A 110 -9.90 0.36 5.47
N ALA A 111 -9.81 -0.90 5.03
CA ALA A 111 -8.60 -1.70 5.22
C ALA A 111 -7.40 -1.07 4.50
N LEU A 112 -7.63 -0.56 3.29
CA LEU A 112 -6.57 0.09 2.51
C LEU A 112 -6.14 1.40 3.17
N GLU A 113 -7.08 2.18 3.70
CA GLU A 113 -6.76 3.39 4.46
C GLU A 113 -5.93 3.07 5.70
N GLU A 114 -6.29 2.02 6.42
CA GLU A 114 -5.54 1.58 7.59
C GLU A 114 -4.13 1.12 7.23
N TYR A 115 -4.00 0.43 6.10
CA TYR A 115 -2.68 0.04 5.59
C TYR A 115 -1.80 1.28 5.34
N TYR A 116 -2.33 2.27 4.64
CA TYR A 116 -1.55 3.49 4.35
C TYR A 116 -1.29 4.33 5.59
N ARG A 117 -2.17 4.27 6.58
CA ARG A 117 -1.90 4.92 7.86
C ARG A 117 -0.67 4.32 8.54
N LEU A 118 -0.52 3.00 8.48
CA LEU A 118 0.67 2.33 9.04
C LEU A 118 1.94 2.82 8.34
N LEU A 119 1.94 2.92 7.01
CA LEU A 119 3.10 3.43 6.28
C LEU A 119 3.39 4.88 6.64
N THR A 120 2.36 5.70 6.73
CA THR A 120 2.50 7.11 7.11
C THR A 120 3.14 7.25 8.49
N GLU A 121 2.66 6.48 9.47
CA GLU A 121 3.21 6.49 10.81
C GLU A 121 4.68 6.05 10.85
N ASN A 122 5.04 5.06 10.03
CA ASN A 122 6.42 4.60 9.95
C ASN A 122 7.37 5.74 9.53
N VAL A 123 6.96 6.51 8.52
CA VAL A 123 7.79 7.62 8.04
C VAL A 123 7.82 8.78 9.04
N LYS A 124 6.68 9.11 9.63
CA LYS A 124 6.60 10.17 10.63
C LYS A 124 7.51 9.88 11.82
N LYS A 125 7.48 8.64 12.30
CA LYS A 125 8.31 8.23 13.43
C LYS A 125 9.79 8.29 13.07
N GLU A 126 10.15 7.80 11.90
CA GLU A 126 11.53 7.83 11.41
C GLU A 126 12.05 9.26 11.30
N ARG A 127 11.19 10.19 10.89
CA ARG A 127 11.55 11.60 10.72
C ARG A 127 11.40 12.43 11.99
N GLY A 128 10.97 11.82 13.10
CA GLY A 128 10.83 12.50 14.37
C GLY A 128 9.60 13.37 14.54
N PHE A 129 8.56 13.19 13.72
CA PHE A 129 7.30 13.89 13.87
C PHE A 129 6.39 13.27 14.92
N GLU A 130 6.61 12.01 15.26
CA GLU A 130 5.88 11.31 16.30
C GLU A 130 6.60 11.44 17.63
N LYS A 131 5.86 11.72 18.67
CA LYS A 131 6.42 11.84 20.02
C LYS A 131 6.16 10.58 20.83
#